data_d6c3a092c5fbaddebb61ed9c146c1bb5
#
_entry.id   d6c3a092c5fbaddebb61ed9c146c1bb5
#
_cell.length_a   1.000
_cell.length_b   1.000
_cell.length_c   1.000
_cell.angle_alpha   90.00
_cell.angle_beta   90.00
_cell.angle_gamma   90.00
#
_symmetry.space_group_name_H-M   'P 1'
#
loop_
_entity.id
_entity.type
_entity.pdbx_description
1 polymer ?
#
loop_
_entity_poly.entity_id
_entity_poly.type
_entity_poly.pdbx_seq_one_letter_code
_entity_poly.pdbx_strand_id
1 'polypeptide(L)'
;MKEIIEAAWENRSLLENEKTKKAIHLVIENLDNGTLRVAEPTENGWFVNEWIKKAVVLYFPIQKMKTIEMGPLEFHDKIPLKKNYAEKGIRVVPHAVARQGAYISKGVILM
;
A
#
# COMPACT_ATOMS: atom_id res chain seq x y z
N MET A 1 3.56 -11.71 -11.63
CA MET A 1 3.60 -10.51 -10.77
C MET A 1 4.94 -10.37 -10.05
N LYS A 2 5.36 -11.38 -9.35
CA LYS A 2 6.64 -11.37 -8.62
C LYS A 2 7.83 -11.09 -9.54
N GLU A 3 7.88 -11.75 -10.68
CA GLU A 3 8.98 -11.62 -11.65
C GLU A 3 9.10 -10.18 -12.16
N ILE A 4 7.98 -9.53 -12.41
CA ILE A 4 7.95 -8.13 -12.88
C ILE A 4 8.51 -7.20 -11.82
N ILE A 5 8.14 -7.43 -10.55
CA ILE A 5 8.61 -6.62 -9.42
C ILE A 5 10.12 -6.81 -9.23
N GLU A 6 10.59 -8.06 -9.26
CA GLU A 6 12.01 -8.35 -9.09
C GLU A 6 12.86 -7.73 -10.21
N ALA A 7 12.35 -7.78 -11.45
CA ALA A 7 13.05 -7.17 -12.58
C ALA A 7 13.17 -5.66 -12.42
N ALA A 8 12.08 -5.00 -12.00
CA ALA A 8 12.08 -3.56 -11.77
C ALA A 8 12.98 -3.16 -10.60
N TRP A 9 13.10 -4.01 -9.60
CA TRP A 9 13.99 -3.79 -8.48
C TRP A 9 15.45 -3.73 -8.93
N GLU A 10 15.84 -4.61 -9.85
CA GLU A 10 17.18 -4.65 -10.39
C GLU A 10 17.44 -3.56 -11.44
N ASN A 11 16.41 -3.14 -12.16
CA ASN A 11 16.51 -2.13 -13.22
C ASN A 11 15.36 -1.12 -13.09
N ARG A 12 15.64 0.01 -12.43
CA ARG A 12 14.66 1.04 -12.15
C ARG A 12 14.10 1.72 -13.40
N SER A 13 14.78 1.61 -14.54
CA SER A 13 14.26 2.16 -15.79
C SER A 13 12.95 1.48 -16.22
N LEU A 14 12.71 0.24 -15.74
CA LEU A 14 11.49 -0.49 -16.02
C LEU A 14 10.26 0.15 -15.37
N LEU A 15 10.44 1.07 -14.41
CA LEU A 15 9.33 1.78 -13.78
C LEU A 15 8.59 2.71 -14.77
N GLU A 16 9.18 3.01 -15.91
CA GLU A 16 8.52 3.76 -16.98
C GLU A 16 7.50 2.90 -17.73
N ASN A 17 7.63 1.58 -17.63
CA ASN A 17 6.79 0.63 -18.34
C ASN A 17 5.42 0.50 -17.66
N GLU A 18 4.34 0.65 -18.45
CA GLU A 18 2.97 0.56 -17.91
C GLU A 18 2.65 -0.80 -17.31
N LYS A 19 3.19 -1.88 -17.86
CA LYS A 19 2.99 -3.22 -17.32
C LYS A 19 3.59 -3.34 -15.91
N THR A 20 4.75 -2.74 -15.69
CA THR A 20 5.41 -2.72 -14.39
C THR A 20 4.59 -1.90 -13.40
N LYS A 21 4.12 -0.72 -13.80
CA LYS A 21 3.29 0.13 -12.94
C LYS A 21 2.00 -0.58 -12.53
N LYS A 22 1.36 -1.25 -13.46
CA LYS A 22 0.14 -2.02 -13.17
C LYS A 22 0.40 -3.13 -12.18
N ALA A 23 1.52 -3.83 -12.32
CA ALA A 23 1.89 -4.89 -11.38
C ALA A 23 2.09 -4.34 -9.96
N ILE A 24 2.76 -3.19 -9.85
CA ILE A 24 2.98 -2.55 -8.56
C ILE A 24 1.63 -2.13 -7.94
N HIS A 25 0.77 -1.46 -8.72
CA HIS A 25 -0.55 -1.06 -8.24
C HIS A 25 -1.38 -2.26 -7.77
N LEU A 26 -1.31 -3.38 -8.49
CA LEU A 26 -2.04 -4.58 -8.12
C LEU A 26 -1.55 -5.15 -6.80
N VAL A 27 -0.24 -5.14 -6.56
CA VAL A 27 0.32 -5.57 -5.27
C VAL A 27 -0.21 -4.69 -4.14
N ILE A 28 -0.18 -3.37 -4.33
CA ILE A 28 -0.67 -2.42 -3.31
C ILE A 28 -2.16 -2.65 -3.04
N GLU A 29 -2.96 -2.86 -4.08
CA GLU A 29 -4.39 -3.15 -3.93
C GLU A 29 -4.62 -4.43 -3.13
N ASN A 30 -3.85 -5.47 -3.42
CA ASN A 30 -3.96 -6.75 -2.70
C ASN A 30 -3.49 -6.66 -1.26
N LEU A 31 -2.51 -5.80 -0.98
CA LEU A 31 -2.11 -5.51 0.40
C LEU A 31 -3.24 -4.76 1.12
N ASP A 32 -3.83 -3.78 0.44
CA ASP A 32 -4.88 -2.94 1.01
C ASP A 32 -6.11 -3.74 1.41
N ASN A 33 -6.48 -4.74 0.62
CA ASN A 33 -7.64 -5.59 0.89
C ASN A 33 -7.32 -6.85 1.70
N GLY A 34 -6.06 -7.05 2.07
CA GLY A 34 -5.64 -8.17 2.91
C GLY A 34 -5.41 -9.49 2.18
N THR A 35 -5.48 -9.49 0.84
CA THR A 35 -5.23 -10.70 0.04
C THR A 35 -3.76 -11.11 0.06
N LEU A 36 -2.86 -10.12 0.09
CA LEU A 36 -1.42 -10.34 0.23
C LEU A 36 -0.94 -9.78 1.57
N ARG A 37 0.13 -10.36 2.08
CA ARG A 37 0.77 -9.90 3.32
C ARG A 37 2.28 -9.82 3.11
N VAL A 38 2.89 -8.77 3.62
CA VAL A 38 4.35 -8.61 3.59
C VAL A 38 5.02 -9.69 4.45
N ALA A 39 4.40 -10.02 5.58
CA ALA A 39 4.89 -11.08 6.47
C ALA A 39 3.71 -11.91 6.92
N GLU A 40 3.89 -13.21 7.03
CA GLU A 40 2.83 -14.11 7.45
C GLU A 40 3.36 -15.21 8.38
N PRO A 41 2.51 -15.66 9.33
CA PRO A 41 2.92 -16.73 10.22
C PRO A 41 2.93 -18.08 9.50
N THR A 42 3.92 -18.91 9.83
CA THR A 42 4.03 -20.27 9.33
C THR A 42 4.32 -21.20 10.50
N GLU A 43 4.35 -22.50 10.25
CA GLU A 43 4.69 -23.48 11.29
C GLU A 43 6.10 -23.23 11.86
N ASN A 44 6.99 -22.67 11.04
CA ASN A 44 8.38 -22.42 11.44
C ASN A 44 8.64 -20.96 11.83
N GLY A 45 7.60 -20.22 12.20
CA GLY A 45 7.70 -18.81 12.54
C GLY A 45 7.24 -17.92 11.40
N TRP A 46 7.68 -16.67 11.40
CA TRP A 46 7.27 -15.69 10.40
C TRP A 46 8.03 -15.85 9.09
N PHE A 47 7.31 -15.78 8.00
CA PHE A 47 7.90 -15.73 6.66
C PHE A 47 7.67 -14.35 6.06
N VAL A 48 8.74 -13.74 5.53
CA VAL A 48 8.67 -12.42 4.92
C VAL A 48 8.68 -12.55 3.39
N ASN A 49 7.69 -11.97 2.75
CA ASN A 49 7.61 -11.92 1.28
C ASN A 49 8.42 -10.73 0.79
N GLU A 50 9.70 -10.92 0.58
CA GLU A 50 10.63 -9.84 0.21
C GLU A 50 10.22 -9.13 -1.08
N TRP A 51 9.68 -9.86 -2.05
CA TRP A 51 9.26 -9.26 -3.31
C TRP A 51 8.10 -8.26 -3.10
N ILE A 52 7.24 -8.51 -2.12
CA ILE A 52 6.14 -7.60 -1.79
C ILE A 52 6.68 -6.32 -1.15
N LYS A 53 7.67 -6.45 -0.27
CA LYS A 53 8.35 -5.29 0.30
C LYS A 53 8.99 -4.43 -0.81
N LYS A 54 9.60 -5.09 -1.78
CA LYS A 54 10.18 -4.39 -2.94
C LYS A 54 9.12 -3.62 -3.70
N ALA A 55 7.94 -4.22 -3.92
CA ALA A 55 6.84 -3.54 -4.58
C ALA A 55 6.39 -2.30 -3.81
N VAL A 56 6.33 -2.38 -2.49
CA VAL A 56 5.97 -1.23 -1.64
C VAL A 56 6.99 -0.09 -1.82
N VAL A 57 8.28 -0.41 -1.83
CA VAL A 57 9.32 0.60 -2.04
C VAL A 57 9.21 1.21 -3.44
N LEU A 58 8.95 0.37 -4.45
CA LEU A 58 8.85 0.83 -5.84
C LEU A 58 7.56 1.64 -6.11
N TYR A 59 6.58 1.55 -5.24
CA TYR A 59 5.35 2.31 -5.37
C TYR A 59 5.59 3.81 -5.26
N PHE A 60 6.51 4.22 -4.38
CA PHE A 60 6.77 5.64 -4.15
C PHE A 60 7.26 6.38 -5.40
N PRO A 61 8.28 5.92 -6.12
CA PRO A 61 8.76 6.66 -7.28
C PRO A 61 7.76 6.75 -8.45
N ILE A 62 6.75 5.89 -8.51
CA ILE A 62 5.75 5.97 -9.59
C ILE A 62 4.54 6.84 -9.23
N GLN A 63 4.48 7.33 -7.99
CA GLN A 63 3.41 8.22 -7.53
C GLN A 63 3.91 9.66 -7.53
N LYS A 64 2.98 10.59 -7.71
CA LYS A 64 3.28 12.02 -7.74
C LYS A 64 2.75 12.71 -6.48
N MET A 65 3.48 13.71 -6.00
CA MET A 65 3.05 14.53 -4.88
C MET A 65 1.76 15.25 -5.22
N LYS A 66 0.85 15.30 -4.26
CA LYS A 66 -0.44 16.02 -4.38
C LYS A 66 -0.75 16.70 -3.07
N THR A 67 -1.36 17.87 -3.18
CA THR A 67 -1.89 18.57 -2.00
C THR A 67 -3.34 18.13 -1.79
N ILE A 68 -3.66 17.73 -0.57
CA ILE A 68 -4.99 17.31 -0.17
C ILE A 68 -5.49 18.27 0.90
N GLU A 69 -6.59 18.95 0.63
CA GLU A 69 -7.22 19.86 1.58
C GLU A 69 -8.46 19.20 2.17
N MET A 70 -8.57 19.17 3.50
CA MET A 70 -9.65 18.51 4.22
C MET A 70 -10.09 19.40 5.37
N GLY A 71 -10.99 20.36 5.09
CA GLY A 71 -11.40 21.35 6.08
C GLY A 71 -10.19 22.17 6.51
N PRO A 72 -9.90 22.22 7.81
CA PRO A 72 -8.72 22.97 8.30
C PRO A 72 -7.40 22.23 8.14
N LEU A 73 -7.42 20.98 7.68
CA LEU A 73 -6.23 20.15 7.52
C LEU A 73 -5.73 20.15 6.09
N GLU A 74 -4.41 20.13 5.94
CA GLU A 74 -3.78 20.02 4.64
C GLU A 74 -2.67 18.97 4.69
N PHE A 75 -2.60 18.15 3.64
CA PHE A 75 -1.53 17.17 3.47
C PHE A 75 -0.88 17.37 2.12
N HIS A 76 0.39 17.00 2.02
CA HIS A 76 1.13 17.05 0.76
C HIS A 76 1.92 15.74 0.65
N ASP A 77 1.37 14.76 -0.08
CA ASP A 77 1.94 13.44 -0.14
C ASP A 77 1.59 12.78 -1.46
N LYS A 78 2.20 11.64 -1.72
CA LYS A 78 2.01 10.91 -2.96
C LYS A 78 1.17 9.63 -2.83
N ILE A 79 0.97 9.14 -1.60
CA ILE A 79 0.21 7.91 -1.37
C ILE A 79 -1.22 8.29 -0.98
N PRO A 80 -2.24 7.77 -1.71
CA PRO A 80 -3.63 8.07 -1.39
C PRO A 80 -4.01 7.64 0.02
N LEU A 81 -4.91 8.38 0.62
CA LEU A 81 -5.46 8.03 1.93
C LEU A 81 -6.42 6.86 1.79
N LYS A 82 -6.45 6.01 2.80
CA LYS A 82 -7.43 4.93 2.89
C LYS A 82 -8.81 5.54 3.15
N LYS A 83 -9.83 4.93 2.57
CA LYS A 83 -11.21 5.45 2.61
C LYS A 83 -12.22 4.35 2.92
N ASN A 84 -13.49 4.75 3.01
CA ASN A 84 -14.62 3.83 3.16
C ASN A 84 -14.58 3.04 4.46
N TYR A 85 -14.18 3.69 5.53
CA TYR A 85 -14.04 3.05 6.83
C TYR A 85 -15.35 2.47 7.35
N ALA A 86 -16.45 3.20 7.21
CA ALA A 86 -17.76 2.75 7.69
C ALA A 86 -18.17 1.43 7.04
N GLU A 87 -17.99 1.32 5.71
CA GLU A 87 -18.32 0.09 4.97
C GLU A 87 -17.44 -1.08 5.39
N LYS A 88 -16.22 -0.78 5.80
CA LYS A 88 -15.25 -1.80 6.23
C LYS A 88 -15.39 -2.16 7.70
N GLY A 89 -16.30 -1.50 8.42
CA GLY A 89 -16.50 -1.73 9.84
C GLY A 89 -15.36 -1.24 10.71
N ILE A 90 -14.70 -0.17 10.30
CA ILE A 90 -13.55 0.41 11.01
C ILE A 90 -13.96 1.76 11.58
N ARG A 91 -13.63 2.00 12.84
CA ARG A 91 -13.82 3.30 13.47
C ARG A 91 -12.51 4.09 13.41
N VAL A 92 -12.56 5.32 12.93
CA VAL A 92 -11.38 6.18 12.85
C VAL A 92 -11.65 7.46 13.62
N VAL A 93 -10.88 7.67 14.65
CA VAL A 93 -10.98 8.88 15.48
C VAL A 93 -10.15 9.98 14.82
N PRO A 94 -10.71 11.19 14.65
CA PRO A 94 -9.90 12.30 14.13
C PRO A 94 -8.73 12.57 15.07
N HIS A 95 -7.49 12.73 14.58
CA HIS A 95 -7.13 12.70 13.17
C HIS A 95 -6.16 11.57 12.88
N ALA A 96 -6.61 10.35 13.20
CA ALA A 96 -5.88 9.16 12.80
C ALA A 96 -5.90 9.03 11.28
N VAL A 97 -4.80 8.61 10.71
CA VAL A 97 -4.64 8.48 9.25
C VAL A 97 -4.05 7.13 8.90
N ALA A 98 -4.60 6.50 7.87
CA ALA A 98 -4.00 5.36 7.23
C ALA A 98 -3.93 5.63 5.73
N ARG A 99 -2.92 5.05 5.06
CA ARG A 99 -2.73 5.22 3.62
C ARG A 99 -3.04 3.93 2.89
N GLN A 100 -3.27 4.05 1.58
CA GLN A 100 -3.54 2.90 0.73
C GLN A 100 -2.41 1.87 0.83
N GLY A 101 -2.78 0.61 0.96
CA GLY A 101 -1.84 -0.49 1.16
C GLY A 101 -1.85 -1.05 2.57
N ALA A 102 -2.40 -0.30 3.53
CA ALA A 102 -2.53 -0.78 4.90
C ALA A 102 -3.84 -1.56 5.05
N TYR A 103 -3.76 -2.84 5.40
CA TYR A 103 -4.95 -3.61 5.70
C TYR A 103 -5.34 -3.40 7.17
N ILE A 104 -6.60 -3.07 7.39
CA ILE A 104 -7.15 -2.86 8.71
C ILE A 104 -8.39 -3.74 8.84
N SER A 105 -8.37 -4.63 9.81
CA SER A 105 -9.46 -5.59 10.02
C SER A 105 -10.74 -4.91 10.51
N LYS A 106 -11.87 -5.51 10.15
CA LYS A 106 -13.17 -5.10 10.68
C LYS A 106 -13.14 -5.11 12.22
N GLY A 107 -13.70 -4.08 12.81
CA GLY A 107 -13.76 -3.95 14.27
C GLY A 107 -12.60 -3.19 14.88
N VAL A 108 -11.59 -2.83 14.10
CA VAL A 108 -10.45 -2.05 14.60
C VAL A 108 -10.88 -0.60 14.83
N ILE A 109 -10.31 -0.01 15.85
CA ILE A 109 -10.48 1.42 16.15
C ILE A 109 -9.10 2.08 16.04
N LEU A 110 -8.99 3.03 15.12
CA LEU A 110 -7.78 3.85 14.99
C LEU A 110 -7.95 5.10 15.84
N MET A 111 -7.02 5.28 16.78
CA MET A 111 -7.09 6.38 17.78
C MET A 111 -6.15 7.57 17.41
#